data_4e8b74f534edb97ddb310eea89e1c8ab
#
_entry.id   4e8b74f534edb97ddb310eea89e1c8ab
#
_cell.length_a   1.000
_cell.length_b   1.000
_cell.length_c   1.000
_cell.angle_alpha   90.00
_cell.angle_beta   90.00
_cell.angle_gamma   90.00
#
_symmetry.space_group_name_H-M   'P 1'
#
loop_
_entity.id
_entity.type
_entity.pdbx_description
1 polymer ?
#
loop_
_entity_poly.entity_id
_entity_poly.type
_entity_poly.pdbx_seq_one_letter_code
_entity_poly.pdbx_strand_id
1 'polypeptide(L)'
;GHEEKHPCHDGEGMLHRAFSIFIFNSRGELLIQQRSEQKRLWPMFWANTCCSHPRRGEETPSAADRRLREELSMKAELQYVYKFEYQATFGELGSENELCWVFVGRSDDAADLNLNEVNELRYISPEDLDAEMETNPEKFTPWLKMEWKKLRTQYWHQVEALN
;
A
#
# COMPACT_ATOMS: atom_id res chain seq x y z
N GLY A 1 -4.29 22.03 5.61
CA GLY A 1 -4.33 22.57 4.25
C GLY A 1 -4.68 21.50 3.23
N HIS A 2 -4.76 21.90 1.99
CA HIS A 2 -4.94 21.01 0.84
C HIS A 2 -3.95 21.45 -0.21
N GLU A 3 -3.30 20.48 -0.84
CA GLU A 3 -2.32 20.73 -1.88
C GLU A 3 -2.51 19.68 -3.00
N GLU A 4 -2.02 19.98 -4.19
CA GLU A 4 -1.97 19.03 -5.29
C GLU A 4 -0.94 17.91 -4.99
N LYS A 5 -1.14 16.74 -5.60
CA LYS A 5 -0.31 15.57 -5.33
C LYS A 5 1.18 15.79 -5.62
N HIS A 6 1.51 16.43 -6.75
CA HIS A 6 2.91 16.59 -7.16
C HIS A 6 3.73 17.43 -6.19
N PRO A 7 3.30 18.66 -5.77
CA PRO A 7 4.03 19.45 -4.78
C PRO A 7 4.22 18.76 -3.43
N CYS A 8 3.29 17.89 -3.03
CA CYS A 8 3.43 17.13 -1.77
C CYS A 8 4.66 16.19 -1.75
N HIS A 9 5.16 15.80 -2.92
CA HIS A 9 6.26 14.84 -3.06
C HIS A 9 7.58 15.48 -3.52
N ASP A 10 7.65 16.82 -3.67
CA ASP A 10 8.87 17.51 -4.07
C ASP A 10 9.83 17.67 -2.88
N GLY A 11 11.14 17.53 -3.14
CA GLY A 11 12.17 17.66 -2.13
C GLY A 11 12.00 16.66 -0.99
N GLU A 12 11.95 17.16 0.25
CA GLU A 12 11.71 16.34 1.46
C GLU A 12 10.27 15.86 1.63
N GLY A 13 9.35 16.31 0.77
CA GLY A 13 7.93 16.03 0.84
C GLY A 13 7.20 16.78 1.97
N MET A 14 5.97 17.18 1.71
CA MET A 14 5.09 17.74 2.75
C MET A 14 4.33 16.63 3.46
N LEU A 15 4.25 16.70 4.80
CA LEU A 15 3.44 15.72 5.56
C LEU A 15 1.98 15.80 5.12
N HIS A 16 1.48 14.71 4.59
CA HIS A 16 0.11 14.58 4.12
C HIS A 16 -0.52 13.24 4.51
N ARG A 17 -1.86 13.16 4.38
CA ARG A 17 -2.61 11.95 4.71
C ARG A 17 -2.49 10.93 3.59
N ALA A 18 -2.21 9.70 3.97
CA ALA A 18 -2.17 8.55 3.06
C ALA A 18 -2.82 7.32 3.70
N PHE A 19 -2.99 6.28 2.91
CA PHE A 19 -3.39 4.96 3.40
C PHE A 19 -2.78 3.84 2.57
N SER A 20 -2.60 2.71 3.24
CA SER A 20 -2.17 1.44 2.68
C SER A 20 -3.21 0.36 2.96
N ILE A 21 -3.48 -0.46 1.95
CA ILE A 21 -4.42 -1.57 2.02
C ILE A 21 -3.67 -2.88 1.77
N PHE A 22 -3.95 -3.89 2.59
CA PHE A 22 -3.44 -5.25 2.49
C PHE A 22 -4.62 -6.21 2.33
N ILE A 23 -4.81 -6.76 1.12
CA ILE A 23 -5.88 -7.73 0.83
C ILE A 23 -5.30 -9.13 0.82
N PHE A 24 -5.88 -9.98 1.66
CA PHE A 24 -5.58 -11.40 1.73
C PHE A 24 -6.69 -12.20 1.03
N ASN A 25 -6.31 -13.28 0.34
CA ASN A 25 -7.28 -14.24 -0.18
C ASN A 25 -7.69 -15.27 0.89
N SER A 26 -8.61 -16.18 0.54
CA SER A 26 -9.07 -17.26 1.44
C SER A 26 -7.97 -18.26 1.83
N ARG A 27 -6.84 -18.29 1.09
CA ARG A 27 -5.66 -19.10 1.43
C ARG A 27 -4.68 -18.38 2.38
N GLY A 28 -4.99 -17.14 2.77
CA GLY A 28 -4.11 -16.31 3.62
C GLY A 28 -2.91 -15.70 2.87
N GLU A 29 -2.91 -15.72 1.54
CA GLU A 29 -1.89 -15.07 0.72
C GLU A 29 -2.21 -13.59 0.53
N LEU A 30 -1.19 -12.74 0.61
CA LEU A 30 -1.29 -11.31 0.37
C LEU A 30 -1.23 -11.00 -1.13
N LEU A 31 -2.15 -10.16 -1.61
CA LEU A 31 -2.05 -9.56 -2.94
C LEU A 31 -1.08 -8.38 -2.91
N ILE A 32 0.03 -8.50 -3.63
CA ILE A 32 1.00 -7.42 -3.82
C ILE A 32 0.99 -6.94 -5.26
N GLN A 33 1.32 -5.65 -5.46
CA GLN A 33 1.41 -5.04 -6.78
C GLN A 33 2.83 -4.60 -7.10
N GLN A 34 3.25 -4.79 -8.35
CA GLN A 34 4.40 -4.12 -8.89
C GLN A 34 3.96 -2.79 -9.47
N ARG A 35 4.54 -1.69 -8.99
CA ARG A 35 4.22 -0.34 -9.43
C ARG A 35 4.55 -0.15 -10.90
N SER A 36 3.68 0.55 -11.65
CA SER A 36 3.93 0.87 -13.05
C SER A 36 5.27 1.60 -13.23
N GLU A 37 5.92 1.37 -14.37
CA GLU A 37 7.13 2.10 -14.77
C GLU A 37 6.91 3.61 -14.93
N GLN A 38 5.64 4.04 -15.11
CA GLN A 38 5.26 5.45 -15.23
C GLN A 38 5.20 6.17 -13.86
N LYS A 39 5.33 5.44 -12.76
CA LYS A 39 5.36 6.06 -11.43
C LYS A 39 6.62 6.89 -11.24
N ARG A 40 6.47 8.17 -10.85
CA ARG A 40 7.58 9.09 -10.59
C ARG A 40 8.52 8.57 -9.50
N LEU A 41 7.95 8.04 -8.40
CA LEU A 41 8.69 7.54 -7.25
C LEU A 41 8.53 6.02 -7.16
N TRP A 42 9.63 5.32 -6.94
CA TRP A 42 9.70 3.85 -6.87
C TRP A 42 8.99 3.12 -8.02
N PRO A 43 9.27 3.43 -9.30
CA PRO A 43 8.75 2.65 -10.43
C PRO A 43 9.27 1.20 -10.36
N MET A 44 8.45 0.24 -10.75
CA MET A 44 8.76 -1.19 -10.81
C MET A 44 9.06 -1.87 -9.46
N PHE A 45 8.92 -1.15 -8.33
CA PHE A 45 9.03 -1.76 -7.00
C PHE A 45 7.74 -2.49 -6.63
N TRP A 46 7.89 -3.54 -5.84
CA TRP A 46 6.76 -4.23 -5.22
C TRP A 46 6.23 -3.43 -4.03
N ALA A 47 4.93 -3.30 -3.95
CA ALA A 47 4.19 -2.60 -2.91
C ALA A 47 3.03 -3.46 -2.40
N ASN A 48 2.39 -3.05 -1.31
CA ASN A 48 1.14 -3.63 -0.82
C ASN A 48 0.02 -3.53 -1.86
N THR A 49 -1.14 -4.09 -1.55
CA THR A 49 -2.24 -4.24 -2.50
C THR A 49 -2.65 -2.91 -3.14
N CYS A 50 -2.82 -1.85 -2.34
CA CYS A 50 -3.18 -0.52 -2.82
C CYS A 50 -2.69 0.55 -1.85
N CYS A 51 -2.15 1.66 -2.37
CA CYS A 51 -1.78 2.84 -1.58
C CYS A 51 -2.26 4.09 -2.29
N SER A 52 -2.80 5.04 -1.55
CA SER A 52 -3.23 6.31 -2.12
C SER A 52 -3.51 7.36 -1.04
N HIS A 53 -4.16 8.44 -1.46
CA HIS A 53 -4.43 9.60 -0.63
C HIS A 53 -5.93 9.92 -0.62
N PRO A 54 -6.49 10.36 0.51
CA PRO A 54 -7.83 10.91 0.56
C PRO A 54 -7.91 12.22 -0.24
N ARG A 55 -9.03 12.43 -0.91
CA ARG A 55 -9.35 13.70 -1.55
C ARG A 55 -9.71 14.75 -0.50
N ARG A 56 -9.82 16.03 -0.93
CA ARG A 56 -10.29 17.11 -0.06
C ARG A 56 -11.67 16.79 0.51
N GLY A 57 -11.80 16.82 1.83
CA GLY A 57 -13.06 16.55 2.54
C GLY A 57 -13.47 15.07 2.58
N GLU A 58 -12.63 14.17 2.06
CA GLU A 58 -12.87 12.73 2.07
C GLU A 58 -12.30 12.10 3.35
N GLU A 59 -13.11 11.24 3.98
CA GLU A 59 -12.67 10.42 5.10
C GLU A 59 -11.77 9.29 4.61
N THR A 60 -10.73 8.97 5.39
CA THR A 60 -9.72 8.00 4.98
C THR A 60 -10.28 6.60 4.69
N PRO A 61 -11.23 6.02 5.47
CA PRO A 61 -11.84 4.73 5.14
C PRO A 61 -12.61 4.75 3.80
N SER A 62 -13.35 5.83 3.53
CA SER A 62 -14.09 5.97 2.27
C SER A 62 -13.15 6.09 1.07
N ALA A 63 -12.02 6.81 1.25
CA ALA A 63 -10.98 6.91 0.23
C ALA A 63 -10.33 5.55 -0.06
N ALA A 64 -10.07 4.77 0.98
CA ALA A 64 -9.49 3.43 0.85
C ALA A 64 -10.41 2.50 0.05
N ASP A 65 -11.69 2.44 0.39
CA ASP A 65 -12.68 1.64 -0.33
C ASP A 65 -12.85 2.09 -1.80
N ARG A 66 -12.92 3.40 -2.04
CA ARG A 66 -12.97 3.95 -3.40
C ARG A 66 -11.76 3.55 -4.24
N ARG A 67 -10.55 3.68 -3.70
CA ARG A 67 -9.32 3.42 -4.45
C ARG A 67 -9.10 1.94 -4.72
N LEU A 68 -9.48 1.06 -3.81
CA LEU A 68 -9.43 -0.38 -4.04
C LEU A 68 -10.27 -0.77 -5.26
N ARG A 69 -11.47 -0.15 -5.40
CA ARG A 69 -12.33 -0.36 -6.57
C ARG A 69 -11.77 0.28 -7.85
N GLU A 70 -11.26 1.51 -7.76
CA GLU A 70 -10.72 2.25 -8.92
C GLU A 70 -9.45 1.61 -9.49
N GLU A 71 -8.54 1.12 -8.63
CA GLU A 71 -7.26 0.55 -9.07
C GLU A 71 -7.34 -0.92 -9.46
N LEU A 72 -8.14 -1.71 -8.73
CA LEU A 72 -8.12 -3.17 -8.83
C LEU A 72 -9.49 -3.78 -9.10
N SER A 73 -10.56 -3.00 -9.25
CA SER A 73 -11.95 -3.47 -9.37
C SER A 73 -12.42 -4.39 -8.23
N MET A 74 -11.71 -4.39 -7.10
CA MET A 74 -11.97 -5.26 -5.95
C MET A 74 -12.85 -4.58 -4.91
N LYS A 75 -13.52 -5.43 -4.13
CA LYS A 75 -14.26 -5.04 -2.93
C LYS A 75 -13.82 -5.91 -1.76
N ALA A 76 -13.70 -5.29 -0.60
CA ALA A 76 -13.44 -5.96 0.66
C ALA A 76 -14.02 -5.16 1.81
N GLU A 77 -14.40 -5.82 2.90
CA GLU A 77 -14.62 -5.13 4.16
C GLU A 77 -13.24 -4.76 4.74
N LEU A 78 -12.94 -3.46 4.73
CA LEU A 78 -11.65 -2.95 5.18
C LEU A 78 -11.67 -2.67 6.68
N GLN A 79 -10.73 -3.29 7.39
CA GLN A 79 -10.54 -3.15 8.82
C GLN A 79 -9.34 -2.25 9.09
N TYR A 80 -9.54 -1.16 9.84
CA TYR A 80 -8.45 -0.29 10.29
C TYR A 80 -7.59 -1.03 11.33
N VAL A 81 -6.28 -0.97 11.18
CA VAL A 81 -5.32 -1.62 12.09
C VAL A 81 -4.54 -0.59 12.90
N TYR A 82 -3.79 0.28 12.26
CA TYR A 82 -3.00 1.34 12.91
C TYR A 82 -2.71 2.48 11.92
N LYS A 83 -2.14 3.55 12.45
CA LYS A 83 -1.54 4.64 11.65
C LYS A 83 -0.13 4.94 12.14
N PHE A 84 0.71 5.45 11.25
CA PHE A 84 2.07 5.85 11.56
C PHE A 84 2.54 6.95 10.62
N GLU A 85 3.54 7.69 11.04
CA GLU A 85 4.23 8.66 10.19
C GLU A 85 5.52 8.03 9.67
N TYR A 86 5.81 8.27 8.40
CA TYR A 86 7.10 7.91 7.82
C TYR A 86 7.53 8.93 6.77
N GLN A 87 8.84 8.99 6.54
CA GLN A 87 9.44 9.72 5.46
C GLN A 87 10.42 8.80 4.72
N ALA A 88 10.37 8.82 3.40
CA ALA A 88 11.29 8.07 2.54
C ALA A 88 11.62 8.91 1.31
N THR A 89 12.90 8.96 0.94
CA THR A 89 13.41 9.73 -0.18
C THR A 89 13.82 8.81 -1.32
N PHE A 90 13.45 9.16 -2.55
CA PHE A 90 13.83 8.43 -3.76
C PHE A 90 14.82 9.25 -4.59
N GLY A 91 16.10 9.13 -4.26
CA GLY A 91 17.18 9.91 -4.88
C GLY A 91 16.92 11.41 -4.78
N GLU A 92 17.09 12.11 -5.90
CA GLU A 92 16.79 13.55 -6.02
C GLU A 92 15.39 13.81 -6.60
N LEU A 93 14.62 12.75 -6.90
CA LEU A 93 13.32 12.85 -7.57
C LEU A 93 12.17 13.28 -6.65
N GLY A 94 12.31 13.05 -5.34
CA GLY A 94 11.31 13.42 -4.38
C GLY A 94 11.19 12.45 -3.20
N SER A 95 10.19 12.69 -2.36
CA SER A 95 9.98 11.94 -1.12
C SER A 95 8.51 11.65 -0.87
N GLU A 96 8.27 10.56 -0.14
CA GLU A 96 7.03 10.35 0.58
C GLU A 96 7.21 10.87 2.02
N ASN A 97 6.24 11.64 2.51
CA ASN A 97 6.18 12.12 3.89
C ASN A 97 4.71 12.04 4.34
N GLU A 98 4.35 10.95 4.97
CA GLU A 98 2.97 10.54 5.11
C GLU A 98 2.57 10.23 6.55
N LEU A 99 1.37 10.68 6.93
CA LEU A 99 0.58 10.07 8.00
C LEU A 99 -0.28 8.97 7.37
N CYS A 100 0.23 7.76 7.36
CA CYS A 100 -0.36 6.63 6.67
C CYS A 100 -1.27 5.79 7.60
N TRP A 101 -2.50 5.54 7.14
CA TRP A 101 -3.46 4.64 7.78
C TRP A 101 -3.37 3.26 7.14
N VAL A 102 -3.23 2.22 7.94
CA VAL A 102 -3.10 0.85 7.45
C VAL A 102 -4.41 0.09 7.65
N PHE A 103 -4.89 -0.49 6.56
CA PHE A 103 -6.10 -1.31 6.51
C PHE A 103 -5.76 -2.73 6.05
N VAL A 104 -6.47 -3.69 6.59
CA VAL A 104 -6.46 -5.08 6.13
C VAL A 104 -7.86 -5.51 5.69
N GLY A 105 -7.95 -6.45 4.79
CA GLY A 105 -9.23 -7.00 4.34
C GLY A 105 -9.05 -8.36 3.68
N ARG A 106 -10.16 -9.08 3.47
CA ARG A 106 -10.18 -10.34 2.75
C ARG A 106 -11.03 -10.21 1.49
N SER A 107 -10.53 -10.72 0.37
CA SER A 107 -11.29 -10.84 -0.87
C SER A 107 -10.69 -11.91 -1.76
N ASP A 108 -11.54 -12.70 -2.38
CA ASP A 108 -11.18 -13.62 -3.48
C ASP A 108 -11.65 -13.08 -4.84
N ASP A 109 -12.06 -11.81 -4.90
CA ASP A 109 -12.40 -11.16 -6.15
C ASP A 109 -11.22 -11.19 -7.12
N ALA A 110 -11.51 -11.43 -8.39
CA ALA A 110 -10.51 -11.26 -9.44
C ALA A 110 -10.11 -9.78 -9.52
N ALA A 111 -8.83 -9.49 -9.35
CA ALA A 111 -8.31 -8.14 -9.52
C ALA A 111 -8.17 -7.83 -11.02
N ASP A 112 -8.64 -6.65 -11.43
CA ASP A 112 -8.45 -6.11 -12.76
C ASP A 112 -7.39 -4.99 -12.73
N LEU A 113 -6.42 -5.08 -13.64
CA LEU A 113 -5.25 -4.20 -13.66
C LEU A 113 -5.55 -2.86 -14.34
N ASN A 114 -5.39 -1.78 -13.61
CA ASN A 114 -5.16 -0.49 -14.25
C ASN A 114 -3.68 -0.33 -14.60
N LEU A 115 -3.32 -0.59 -15.84
CA LEU A 115 -1.92 -0.57 -16.33
C LEU A 115 -1.21 0.78 -16.15
N ASN A 116 -1.93 1.87 -15.98
CA ASN A 116 -1.32 3.17 -15.67
C ASN A 116 -0.78 3.24 -14.23
N GLU A 117 -1.33 2.43 -13.34
CA GLU A 117 -0.99 2.40 -11.91
C GLU A 117 -0.13 1.20 -11.54
N VAL A 118 -0.41 0.04 -12.15
CA VAL A 118 0.10 -1.28 -11.76
C VAL A 118 0.64 -2.01 -12.97
N ASN A 119 1.87 -2.52 -12.88
CA ASN A 119 2.49 -3.34 -13.91
C ASN A 119 2.10 -4.82 -13.78
N GLU A 120 2.11 -5.35 -12.56
CA GLU A 120 1.87 -6.76 -12.26
C GLU A 120 1.22 -6.92 -10.89
N LEU A 121 0.41 -7.97 -10.74
CA LEU A 121 -0.16 -8.43 -9.47
C LEU A 121 0.24 -9.87 -9.21
N ARG A 122 0.52 -10.20 -7.96
CA ARG A 122 0.64 -11.59 -7.52
C ARG A 122 0.19 -11.79 -6.09
N TYR A 123 -0.30 -13.00 -5.81
CA TYR A 123 -0.48 -13.48 -4.45
C TYR A 123 0.81 -14.11 -3.94
N ILE A 124 1.12 -13.86 -2.68
CA ILE A 124 2.32 -14.39 -2.02
C ILE A 124 1.99 -14.81 -0.59
N SER A 125 2.52 -15.95 -0.15
CA SER A 125 2.38 -16.35 1.25
C SER A 125 3.15 -15.41 2.17
N PRO A 126 2.70 -15.22 3.43
CA PRO A 126 3.43 -14.42 4.40
C PRO A 126 4.89 -14.85 4.59
N GLU A 127 5.14 -16.15 4.61
CA GLU A 127 6.46 -16.74 4.80
C GLU A 127 7.37 -16.48 3.60
N ASP A 128 6.85 -16.60 2.37
CA ASP A 128 7.60 -16.30 1.16
C ASP A 128 7.91 -14.80 1.05
N LEU A 129 6.96 -13.94 1.45
CA LEU A 129 7.19 -12.49 1.46
C LEU A 129 8.26 -12.10 2.47
N ASP A 130 8.25 -12.69 3.67
CA ASP A 130 9.31 -12.52 4.68
C ASP A 130 10.67 -12.90 4.08
N ALA A 131 10.79 -14.07 3.46
CA ALA A 131 12.01 -14.57 2.84
C ALA A 131 12.48 -13.71 1.65
N GLU A 132 11.56 -13.26 0.78
CA GLU A 132 11.91 -12.39 -0.34
C GLU A 132 12.38 -11.01 0.12
N MET A 133 11.76 -10.43 1.17
CA MET A 133 12.19 -9.14 1.73
C MET A 133 13.58 -9.22 2.39
N GLU A 134 13.94 -10.36 2.98
CA GLU A 134 15.28 -10.57 3.51
C GLU A 134 16.33 -10.71 2.41
N THR A 135 16.00 -11.45 1.34
CA THR A 135 16.93 -11.79 0.26
C THR A 135 17.11 -10.66 -0.76
N ASN A 136 16.03 -9.92 -1.06
CA ASN A 136 15.99 -8.90 -2.10
C ASN A 136 15.25 -7.62 -1.62
N PRO A 137 15.69 -6.99 -0.51
CA PRO A 137 14.97 -5.85 0.08
C PRO A 137 14.84 -4.65 -0.85
N GLU A 138 15.73 -4.52 -1.83
CA GLU A 138 15.75 -3.43 -2.82
C GLU A 138 14.59 -3.49 -3.83
N LYS A 139 13.89 -4.64 -3.92
CA LYS A 139 12.73 -4.80 -4.82
C LYS A 139 11.44 -4.26 -4.23
N PHE A 140 11.43 -3.96 -2.93
CA PHE A 140 10.24 -3.57 -2.19
C PHE A 140 10.27 -2.11 -1.76
N THR A 141 9.11 -1.46 -1.82
CA THR A 141 8.98 -0.07 -1.37
C THR A 141 9.30 0.07 0.13
N PRO A 142 9.84 1.22 0.56
CA PRO A 142 10.15 1.45 1.97
C PRO A 142 8.95 1.26 2.89
N TRP A 143 7.78 1.79 2.49
CA TRP A 143 6.56 1.69 3.32
C TRP A 143 6.08 0.26 3.44
N LEU A 144 6.06 -0.55 2.37
CA LEU A 144 5.68 -1.95 2.47
C LEU A 144 6.57 -2.70 3.47
N LYS A 145 7.88 -2.49 3.45
CA LYS A 145 8.81 -3.13 4.40
C LYS A 145 8.52 -2.74 5.85
N MET A 146 8.27 -1.46 6.11
CA MET A 146 7.94 -0.96 7.45
C MET A 146 6.58 -1.47 7.94
N GLU A 147 5.56 -1.38 7.09
CA GLU A 147 4.20 -1.79 7.38
C GLU A 147 4.09 -3.30 7.59
N TRP A 148 4.72 -4.08 6.71
CA TRP A 148 4.72 -5.53 6.80
C TRP A 148 5.37 -6.03 8.09
N LYS A 149 6.55 -5.50 8.41
CA LYS A 149 7.21 -5.82 9.67
C LYS A 149 6.31 -5.55 10.88
N LYS A 150 5.62 -4.41 10.89
CA LYS A 150 4.73 -4.02 11.98
C LYS A 150 3.47 -4.88 12.05
N LEU A 151 2.86 -5.22 10.89
CA LEU A 151 1.74 -6.16 10.81
C LEU A 151 2.15 -7.54 11.37
N ARG A 152 3.27 -8.10 10.93
CA ARG A 152 3.75 -9.43 11.33
C ARG A 152 4.08 -9.51 12.82
N THR A 153 4.66 -8.45 13.41
CA THR A 153 5.16 -8.49 14.79
C THR A 153 4.15 -8.02 15.83
N GLN A 154 3.19 -7.14 15.47
CA GLN A 154 2.32 -6.48 16.46
C GLN A 154 0.82 -6.70 16.19
N TYR A 155 0.43 -6.88 14.94
CA TYR A 155 -0.99 -6.86 14.54
C TYR A 155 -1.44 -8.12 13.78
N TRP A 156 -0.61 -9.17 13.73
CA TRP A 156 -0.92 -10.36 12.94
C TRP A 156 -2.25 -11.02 13.35
N HIS A 157 -2.58 -10.98 14.64
CA HIS A 157 -3.86 -11.47 15.16
C HIS A 157 -5.09 -10.84 14.49
N GLN A 158 -4.97 -9.60 13.97
CA GLN A 158 -6.07 -8.96 13.24
C GLN A 158 -6.19 -9.50 11.81
N VAL A 159 -5.09 -9.90 11.20
CA VAL A 159 -5.09 -10.57 9.89
C VAL A 159 -5.69 -11.97 10.01
N GLU A 160 -5.31 -12.72 11.04
CA GLU A 160 -5.86 -14.06 11.32
C GLU A 160 -7.36 -14.02 11.65
N ALA A 161 -7.85 -12.90 12.19
CA ALA A 161 -9.26 -12.70 12.51
C ALA A 161 -10.13 -12.26 11.32
N LEU A 162 -9.56 -12.03 10.14
CA LEU A 162 -10.33 -11.68 8.93
C LEU A 162 -11.21 -12.86 8.50
N ASN A 163 -12.51 -12.59 8.30
CA ASN A 163 -13.51 -13.57 7.89
C ASN A 163 -13.71 -13.57 6.37
#